data_a85395e16adcb9a826d33b6b9b8c1bd5
#
_entry.id   a85395e16adcb9a826d33b6b9b8c1bd5
#
_cell.length_a   1.000
_cell.length_b   1.000
_cell.length_c   1.000
_cell.angle_alpha   90.00
_cell.angle_beta   90.00
_cell.angle_gamma   90.00
#
_symmetry.space_group_name_H-M   'P 1'
#
loop_
_entity.id
_entity.type
_entity.pdbx_description
1 polymer ?
#
loop_
_entity_poly.entity_id
_entity_poly.type
_entity_poly.pdbx_seq_one_letter_code
_entity_poly.pdbx_strand_id
1 'polypeptide(L)'
;MIESAIKTAVERITGLDTYPLLLPDTVQEGATFQRISDPQVGDGLRRTGLSEVRIQLSLYVVDRYTSLLQFDGALWAEWKGIVHGQLEGKPVQYVERGGIQQGKTTLPNNRIQYRLVRDFIFTVPE
;
A
#
# COMPACT_ATOMS: atom_id res chain seq x y z
N MET A 1 -14.14 -4.22 3.18
CA MET A 1 -13.14 -4.45 2.13
C MET A 1 -11.77 -4.11 2.67
N ILE A 2 -10.76 -4.82 2.20
CA ILE A 2 -9.39 -4.63 2.70
C ILE A 2 -8.85 -3.22 2.41
N GLU A 3 -9.31 -2.58 1.35
CA GLU A 3 -8.85 -1.24 0.98
C GLU A 3 -9.08 -0.21 2.09
N SER A 4 -10.22 -0.26 2.77
CA SER A 4 -10.48 0.68 3.87
C SER A 4 -9.52 0.47 5.03
N ALA A 5 -9.15 -0.77 5.30
CA ALA A 5 -8.17 -1.09 6.34
C ALA A 5 -6.77 -0.61 5.93
N ILE A 6 -6.40 -0.78 4.66
CA ILE A 6 -5.11 -0.31 4.13
C ILE A 6 -5.04 1.21 4.25
N LYS A 7 -6.09 1.93 3.83
CA LYS A 7 -6.14 3.38 3.95
C LYS A 7 -5.91 3.84 5.39
N THR A 8 -6.64 3.25 6.33
CA THR A 8 -6.52 3.60 7.75
C THR A 8 -5.11 3.32 8.27
N ALA A 9 -4.55 2.16 7.92
CA ALA A 9 -3.20 1.78 8.38
C ALA A 9 -2.13 2.72 7.81
N VAL A 10 -2.20 3.03 6.51
CA VAL A 10 -1.22 3.92 5.88
C VAL A 10 -1.28 5.31 6.52
N GLU A 11 -2.48 5.86 6.71
CA GLU A 11 -2.64 7.18 7.35
C GLU A 11 -2.10 7.19 8.78
N ARG A 12 -2.33 6.11 9.53
CA ARG A 12 -1.83 6.00 10.91
C ARG A 12 -0.31 5.88 10.95
N ILE A 13 0.27 5.06 10.09
CA ILE A 13 1.71 4.74 10.13
C ILE A 13 2.54 5.88 9.54
N THR A 14 2.10 6.47 8.43
CA THR A 14 2.90 7.46 7.69
C THR A 14 2.49 8.91 7.98
N GLY A 15 1.26 9.13 8.43
CA GLY A 15 0.70 10.47 8.56
C GLY A 15 0.29 11.09 7.22
N LEU A 16 0.42 10.37 6.12
CA LEU A 16 0.01 10.86 4.80
C LEU A 16 -1.47 10.57 4.57
N ASP A 17 -2.20 11.56 4.07
CA ASP A 17 -3.57 11.33 3.61
C ASP A 17 -3.54 10.36 2.43
N THR A 18 -4.46 9.41 2.43
CA THR A 18 -4.45 8.30 1.47
C THR A 18 -5.71 8.31 0.62
N TYR A 19 -5.53 8.23 -0.69
CA TYR A 19 -6.59 8.37 -1.68
C TYR A 19 -6.64 7.17 -2.61
N PRO A 20 -7.81 6.80 -3.14
CA PRO A 20 -7.89 5.76 -4.16
C PRO A 20 -7.39 6.29 -5.51
N LEU A 21 -6.58 5.52 -6.20
CA LEU A 21 -6.11 5.69 -7.57
C LEU A 21 -5.15 6.85 -7.79
N LEU A 22 -5.55 8.09 -7.54
CA LEU A 22 -4.75 9.29 -7.86
C LEU A 22 -4.79 10.28 -6.71
N LEU A 23 -3.71 11.06 -6.57
CA LEU A 23 -3.74 12.24 -5.71
C LEU A 23 -4.65 13.30 -6.33
N PRO A 24 -5.43 14.02 -5.50
CA PRO A 24 -6.14 15.22 -6.00
C PRO A 24 -5.15 16.23 -6.59
N ASP A 25 -5.58 17.00 -7.59
CA ASP A 25 -4.72 17.92 -8.33
C ASP A 25 -4.00 18.95 -7.45
N THR A 26 -4.60 19.34 -6.34
CA THR A 26 -4.03 20.32 -5.41
C THR A 26 -3.15 19.71 -4.34
N VAL A 27 -3.03 18.36 -4.29
CA VAL A 27 -2.30 17.65 -3.24
C VAL A 27 -0.96 17.18 -3.80
N GLN A 28 0.13 17.58 -3.14
CA GLN A 28 1.49 17.23 -3.55
C GLN A 28 2.12 16.14 -2.68
N GLU A 29 1.62 15.95 -1.46
CA GLU A 29 2.06 14.88 -0.56
C GLU A 29 0.87 14.03 -0.15
N GLY A 30 1.06 12.72 -0.16
CA GLY A 30 0.02 11.79 0.22
C GLY A 30 0.36 10.39 -0.25
N ALA A 31 -0.63 9.52 -0.17
CA ALA A 31 -0.51 8.15 -0.65
C ALA A 31 -1.70 7.80 -1.52
N THR A 32 -1.50 6.89 -2.46
CA THR A 32 -2.58 6.34 -3.27
C THR A 32 -2.51 4.83 -3.25
N PHE A 33 -3.66 4.20 -3.40
CA PHE A 33 -3.72 2.75 -3.51
C PHE A 33 -4.59 2.32 -4.67
N GLN A 34 -4.26 1.17 -5.26
CA GLN A 34 -5.00 0.60 -6.38
C GLN A 34 -4.97 -0.92 -6.27
N ARG A 35 -6.13 -1.55 -6.38
CA ARG A 35 -6.20 -3.00 -6.50
C ARG A 35 -5.81 -3.37 -7.93
N ILE A 36 -4.76 -4.18 -8.07
CA ILE A 36 -4.25 -4.58 -9.38
C ILE A 36 -4.80 -5.93 -9.78
N SER A 37 -4.91 -6.86 -8.84
CA SER A 37 -5.42 -8.21 -9.10
C SER A 37 -5.90 -8.83 -7.79
N ASP A 38 -6.76 -9.83 -7.92
CA ASP A 38 -7.35 -10.49 -6.75
C ASP A 38 -7.73 -11.95 -7.04
N PRO A 39 -6.80 -12.76 -7.60
CA PRO A 39 -7.14 -14.15 -7.91
C PRO A 39 -7.50 -14.93 -6.66
N GLN A 40 -8.39 -15.89 -6.82
CA GLN A 40 -8.72 -16.82 -5.77
C GLN A 40 -7.55 -17.79 -5.52
N VAL A 41 -7.35 -18.13 -4.27
CA VAL A 41 -6.38 -19.16 -3.89
C VAL A 41 -7.10 -20.52 -3.96
N GLY A 42 -6.56 -21.43 -4.75
CA GLY A 42 -7.11 -22.76 -4.90
C GLY A 42 -6.09 -23.84 -4.62
N ASP A 43 -6.59 -25.05 -4.34
CA ASP A 43 -5.80 -26.27 -4.22
C ASP A 43 -6.40 -27.29 -5.20
N GLY A 44 -5.90 -27.26 -6.45
CA GLY A 44 -6.49 -28.04 -7.53
C GLY A 44 -7.92 -27.60 -7.82
N LEU A 45 -8.88 -28.51 -7.63
CA LEU A 45 -10.30 -28.23 -7.83
C LEU A 45 -11.00 -27.65 -6.59
N ARG A 46 -10.26 -27.50 -5.49
CA ARG A 46 -10.83 -26.99 -4.24
C ARG A 46 -10.73 -25.47 -4.18
N ARG A 47 -11.79 -24.85 -3.68
CA ARG A 47 -11.78 -23.45 -3.31
C ARG A 47 -11.43 -23.33 -1.84
N THR A 48 -10.49 -22.45 -1.52
CA THR A 48 -10.06 -22.25 -0.13
C THR A 48 -10.87 -21.16 0.57
N GLY A 49 -11.67 -20.38 -0.18
CA GLY A 49 -12.35 -19.21 0.35
C GLY A 49 -11.44 -18.01 0.55
N LEU A 50 -10.24 -18.04 0.00
CA LEU A 50 -9.24 -16.97 0.13
C LEU A 50 -8.96 -16.33 -1.24
N SER A 51 -8.61 -15.04 -1.20
CA SER A 51 -8.13 -14.30 -2.37
C SER A 51 -6.77 -13.68 -2.07
N GLU A 52 -5.93 -13.61 -3.09
CA GLU A 52 -4.67 -12.87 -3.03
C GLU A 52 -4.88 -11.49 -3.66
N VAL A 53 -5.11 -10.49 -2.82
CA VAL A 53 -5.36 -9.13 -3.28
C VAL A 53 -4.05 -8.40 -3.41
N ARG A 54 -3.66 -8.05 -4.65
CA ARG A 54 -2.46 -7.27 -4.91
C ARG A 54 -2.85 -5.79 -4.94
N ILE A 55 -2.23 -5.05 -4.04
CA ILE A 55 -2.43 -3.60 -3.93
C ILE A 55 -1.13 -2.91 -4.32
N GLN A 56 -1.22 -1.97 -5.26
CA GLN A 56 -0.12 -1.05 -5.54
C GLN A 56 -0.30 0.18 -4.67
N LEU A 57 0.67 0.41 -3.80
CA LEU A 57 0.69 1.56 -2.90
C LEU A 57 1.75 2.53 -3.39
N SER A 58 1.35 3.80 -3.61
CA SER A 58 2.25 4.86 -4.04
C SER A 58 2.32 5.92 -2.95
N LEU A 59 3.55 6.28 -2.57
CA LEU A 59 3.81 7.32 -1.57
C LEU A 59 4.45 8.51 -2.26
N TYR A 60 3.99 9.72 -1.92
CA TYR A 60 4.48 10.97 -2.51
C TYR A 60 4.88 11.94 -1.41
N VAL A 61 6.11 12.44 -1.48
CA VAL A 61 6.60 13.48 -0.56
C VAL A 61 7.34 14.55 -1.38
N VAL A 62 7.41 15.76 -0.82
CA VAL A 62 8.11 16.89 -1.45
C VAL A 62 9.39 17.17 -0.69
N ASP A 63 10.53 17.19 -1.39
CA ASP A 63 11.87 17.52 -0.88
C ASP A 63 12.41 16.62 0.25
N ARG A 64 11.72 15.52 0.60
CA ARG A 64 12.07 14.66 1.74
C ARG A 64 12.24 13.20 1.33
N TYR A 65 13.12 12.93 0.40
CA TYR A 65 13.26 11.58 -0.15
C TYR A 65 13.45 10.50 0.93
N THR A 66 14.26 10.78 1.96
CA THR A 66 14.51 9.81 3.03
C THR A 66 13.25 9.45 3.81
N SER A 67 12.28 10.35 3.88
CA SER A 67 10.99 10.05 4.52
C SER A 67 10.23 8.95 3.79
N LEU A 68 10.34 8.86 2.45
CA LEU A 68 9.72 7.76 1.71
C LEU A 68 10.24 6.41 2.16
N LEU A 69 11.56 6.30 2.30
CA LEU A 69 12.19 5.05 2.73
C LEU A 69 11.79 4.70 4.16
N GLN A 70 11.68 5.70 5.04
CA GLN A 70 11.22 5.49 6.40
C GLN A 70 9.77 5.00 6.44
N PHE A 71 8.89 5.60 5.64
CA PHE A 71 7.49 5.19 5.56
C PHE A 71 7.35 3.76 5.01
N ASP A 72 8.08 3.45 3.94
CA ASP A 72 8.08 2.11 3.36
C ASP A 72 8.55 1.07 4.39
N GLY A 73 9.63 1.36 5.10
CA GLY A 73 10.14 0.48 6.15
C GLY A 73 9.18 0.33 7.32
N ALA A 74 8.51 1.41 7.74
CA ALA A 74 7.55 1.37 8.83
C ALA A 74 6.32 0.53 8.49
N LEU A 75 5.80 0.66 7.27
CA LEU A 75 4.69 -0.16 6.79
C LEU A 75 5.06 -1.64 6.81
N TRP A 76 6.20 -1.99 6.26
CA TRP A 76 6.63 -3.38 6.23
C TRP A 76 6.93 -3.94 7.62
N ALA A 77 7.54 -3.14 8.50
CA ALA A 77 7.82 -3.57 9.87
C ALA A 77 6.54 -4.00 10.60
N GLU A 78 5.42 -3.32 10.34
CA GLU A 78 4.14 -3.68 10.94
C GLU A 78 3.46 -4.84 10.20
N TRP A 79 3.48 -4.84 8.88
CA TRP A 79 2.71 -5.81 8.09
C TRP A 79 3.40 -7.16 7.93
N LYS A 80 4.74 -7.23 7.99
CA LYS A 80 5.47 -8.49 7.83
C LYS A 80 5.14 -9.52 8.89
N GLY A 81 4.63 -9.09 10.03
CA GLY A 81 4.27 -9.99 11.12
C GLY A 81 2.84 -10.53 11.06
N ILE A 82 2.05 -10.12 10.08
CA ILE A 82 0.67 -10.59 9.98
C ILE A 82 0.65 -12.00 9.42
N VAL A 83 0.30 -12.97 10.26
CA VAL A 83 0.09 -14.37 9.89
C VAL A 83 -1.15 -14.83 10.65
N HIS A 84 -2.19 -15.22 9.92
CA HIS A 84 -3.50 -15.56 10.49
C HIS A 84 -3.97 -14.49 11.49
N GLY A 85 -3.84 -13.22 11.09
CA GLY A 85 -4.09 -12.09 11.96
C GLY A 85 -5.10 -11.11 11.38
N GLN A 86 -4.87 -9.83 11.66
CA GLN A 86 -5.77 -8.77 11.26
C GLN A 86 -5.00 -7.53 10.83
N LEU A 87 -5.62 -6.76 9.92
CA LEU A 87 -5.19 -5.41 9.58
C LEU A 87 -6.36 -4.48 9.89
N GLU A 88 -6.17 -3.61 10.89
CA GLU A 88 -7.22 -2.67 11.32
C GLU A 88 -8.58 -3.36 11.54
N GLY A 89 -8.56 -4.53 12.19
CA GLY A 89 -9.76 -5.30 12.48
C GLY A 89 -10.26 -6.19 11.34
N LYS A 90 -9.67 -6.11 10.15
CA LYS A 90 -10.04 -6.99 9.03
C LYS A 90 -9.15 -8.22 9.02
N PRO A 91 -9.71 -9.42 8.85
CA PRO A 91 -8.90 -10.64 8.85
C PRO A 91 -7.96 -10.69 7.66
N VAL A 92 -6.70 -10.98 7.92
CA VAL A 92 -5.66 -11.13 6.90
C VAL A 92 -4.82 -12.36 7.26
N GLN A 93 -4.72 -13.31 6.33
CA GLN A 93 -3.99 -14.55 6.57
C GLN A 93 -2.47 -14.32 6.46
N TYR A 94 -2.06 -13.51 5.49
CA TYR A 94 -0.66 -13.31 5.21
C TYR A 94 -0.47 -12.05 4.37
N VAL A 95 0.72 -11.42 4.48
CA VAL A 95 1.09 -10.26 3.66
C VAL A 95 2.44 -10.52 3.04
N GLU A 96 2.52 -10.36 1.72
CA GLU A 96 3.77 -10.42 0.98
C GLU A 96 4.11 -9.03 0.44
N ARG A 97 5.40 -8.72 0.39
CA ARG A 97 5.89 -7.47 -0.20
C ARG A 97 6.43 -7.77 -1.60
N GLY A 98 5.94 -7.03 -2.59
CA GLY A 98 6.40 -7.14 -3.96
C GLY A 98 7.51 -6.15 -4.30
N GLY A 99 7.63 -5.85 -5.59
CA GLY A 99 8.67 -4.98 -6.10
C GLY A 99 8.53 -3.52 -5.69
N ILE A 100 9.59 -2.76 -5.91
CA ILE A 100 9.66 -1.34 -5.61
C ILE A 100 10.03 -0.57 -6.88
N GLN A 101 9.41 0.60 -7.06
CA GLN A 101 9.79 1.56 -8.09
C GLN A 101 9.84 2.94 -7.45
N GLN A 102 10.77 3.78 -7.92
CA GLN A 102 10.94 5.13 -7.42
C GLN A 102 11.05 6.10 -8.58
N GLY A 103 10.60 7.33 -8.35
CA GLY A 103 10.70 8.37 -9.34
C GLY A 103 10.67 9.75 -8.71
N LYS A 104 10.91 10.76 -9.51
CA LYS A 104 10.82 12.15 -9.07
C LYS A 104 10.25 13.01 -10.19
N THR A 105 9.59 14.08 -9.78
CA THR A 105 9.03 15.08 -10.69
C THR A 105 9.35 16.48 -10.15
N THR A 106 9.84 17.36 -11.03
CA THR A 106 10.05 18.75 -10.66
C THR A 106 8.71 19.48 -10.72
N LEU A 107 8.31 20.07 -9.60
CA LEU A 107 7.08 20.85 -9.51
C LEU A 107 7.28 22.27 -10.05
N PRO A 108 6.18 23.00 -10.41
CA PRO A 108 6.29 24.35 -10.95
C PRO A 108 7.03 25.35 -10.05
N ASN A 109 7.06 25.10 -8.74
CA ASN A 109 7.75 25.97 -7.77
C ASN A 109 9.21 25.56 -7.55
N ASN A 110 9.81 24.77 -8.44
CA ASN A 110 11.17 24.21 -8.38
C ASN A 110 11.38 23.24 -7.20
N ARG A 111 10.34 22.80 -6.53
CA ARG A 111 10.42 21.75 -5.54
C ARG A 111 10.37 20.40 -6.22
N ILE A 112 10.87 19.35 -5.56
CA ILE A 112 10.93 18.02 -6.13
C ILE A 112 9.94 17.12 -5.38
N GLN A 113 9.01 16.55 -6.14
CA GLN A 113 8.12 15.51 -5.62
C GLN A 113 8.78 14.15 -5.87
N TYR A 114 9.00 13.40 -4.80
CA TYR A 114 9.51 12.04 -4.86
C TYR A 114 8.37 11.05 -4.73
N ARG A 115 8.45 9.97 -5.49
CA ARG A 115 7.44 8.90 -5.49
C ARG A 115 8.11 7.56 -5.22
N LEU A 116 7.49 6.77 -4.35
CA LEU A 116 7.85 5.37 -4.14
C LEU A 116 6.60 4.53 -4.34
N VAL A 117 6.70 3.53 -5.22
CA VAL A 117 5.62 2.59 -5.50
C VAL A 117 6.02 1.21 -5.02
N ARG A 118 5.17 0.60 -4.22
CA ARG A 118 5.40 -0.73 -3.67
C ARG A 118 4.14 -1.57 -3.82
N ASP A 119 4.30 -2.80 -4.29
CA ASP A 119 3.22 -3.76 -4.31
C ASP A 119 3.19 -4.55 -3.00
N PHE A 120 1.98 -4.75 -2.48
CA PHE A 120 1.73 -5.69 -1.38
C PHE A 120 0.65 -6.68 -1.81
N ILE A 121 0.80 -7.93 -1.39
CA ILE A 121 -0.19 -8.97 -1.65
C ILE A 121 -0.77 -9.40 -0.32
N PHE A 122 -2.08 -9.19 -0.17
CA PHE A 122 -2.82 -9.54 1.05
C PHE A 122 -3.66 -10.77 0.76
N THR A 123 -3.38 -11.85 1.47
CA THR A 123 -4.23 -13.05 1.41
C THR A 123 -5.35 -12.88 2.40
N VAL A 124 -6.58 -12.76 1.91
CA VAL A 124 -7.76 -12.42 2.70
C VAL A 124 -8.92 -13.34 2.38
N PRO A 125 -9.89 -13.50 3.31
CA PRO A 125 -11.15 -14.20 2.99
C PRO A 125 -11.92 -13.48 1.88
N GLU A 126 -12.54 -14.27 1.04
CA GLU A 126 -13.40 -13.74 -0.03
C GLU A 126 -14.62 -13.01 0.50
#